data_a2fe12e0843c3b43244272bfd5b22a47
#
_entry.id   a2fe12e0843c3b43244272bfd5b22a47
#
_cell.length_a   1.000
_cell.length_b   1.000
_cell.length_c   1.000
_cell.angle_alpha   90.00
_cell.angle_beta   90.00
_cell.angle_gamma   90.00
#
_symmetry.space_group_name_H-M   'P 1'
#
loop_
_entity.id
_entity.type
_entity.pdbx_description
1 polymer ?
#
loop_
_entity_poly.entity_id
_entity_poly.type
_entity_poly.pdbx_seq_one_letter_code
_entity_poly.pdbx_strand_id
1 'polypeptide(L)'
;MTINPEGVRVNIPISQQGGFRDVAVKVIVQGQQAAGYRIENISVFPPVITVFASDPELVNELPGVVETQPLNLEDRKEDISTRLSLNLPENITVVGAQTVQVQVSISPIQTSLTLLNQPINVNGLDEGLAAEVFPETVDVILSGPLPVLDALTSDDITVSVDASGLAIGSYQLKPEVRTLVDNVLVESILPETVEVVIAIPNTPTPTAFPQ
;
A
#
# COMPACT_ATOMS: atom_id res chain seq x y z
N MET A 1 13.40 -19.80 88.93
CA MET A 1 12.84 -18.71 88.14
C MET A 1 11.83 -19.33 87.19
N THR A 2 10.55 -19.21 87.48
CA THR A 2 9.46 -19.82 86.71
C THR A 2 8.93 -18.77 85.74
N ILE A 3 8.98 -19.02 84.46
CA ILE A 3 8.42 -18.13 83.46
C ILE A 3 6.94 -18.44 83.32
N ASN A 4 6.10 -17.46 83.62
CA ASN A 4 4.63 -17.55 83.49
C ASN A 4 4.15 -16.37 82.58
N PRO A 5 3.56 -16.58 81.42
CA PRO A 5 2.99 -17.84 80.94
C PRO A 5 4.02 -18.70 80.17
N GLU A 6 3.80 -20.03 80.15
CA GLU A 6 4.64 -21.02 79.46
C GLU A 6 4.63 -20.93 77.93
N GLY A 7 3.72 -20.14 77.37
CA GLY A 7 3.60 -19.92 75.94
C GLY A 7 2.85 -18.64 75.62
N VAL A 8 3.33 -17.94 74.60
CA VAL A 8 2.67 -16.76 73.99
C VAL A 8 2.22 -17.12 72.59
N ARG A 9 0.94 -17.00 72.32
CA ARG A 9 0.42 -17.15 70.98
C ARG A 9 0.59 -15.80 70.23
N VAL A 10 1.48 -15.74 69.24
CA VAL A 10 1.66 -14.59 68.36
C VAL A 10 0.83 -14.85 67.11
N ASN A 11 -0.13 -13.98 66.83
CA ASN A 11 -0.93 -13.99 65.63
C ASN A 11 -0.41 -12.87 64.73
N ILE A 12 0.27 -13.23 63.65
CA ILE A 12 0.75 -12.27 62.67
C ILE A 12 -0.21 -12.33 61.46
N PRO A 13 -1.09 -11.34 61.27
CA PRO A 13 -1.93 -11.29 60.09
C PRO A 13 -1.03 -10.96 58.90
N ILE A 14 -0.95 -11.87 57.92
CA ILE A 14 -0.30 -11.64 56.66
C ILE A 14 -1.42 -11.39 55.65
N SER A 15 -1.51 -10.18 55.13
CA SER A 15 -2.39 -9.84 54.02
C SER A 15 -1.55 -9.62 52.77
N GLN A 16 -1.99 -10.16 51.66
CA GLN A 16 -1.40 -9.87 50.39
C GLN A 16 -1.78 -8.44 50.00
N GLN A 17 -0.81 -7.54 49.84
CA GLN A 17 -1.04 -6.17 49.41
C GLN A 17 -0.92 -6.10 47.87
N GLY A 18 -2.06 -6.29 47.19
CA GLY A 18 -2.17 -6.13 45.77
C GLY A 18 -1.73 -7.35 44.93
N GLY A 19 -2.09 -7.33 43.66
CA GLY A 19 -1.73 -8.31 42.65
C GLY A 19 -1.06 -7.66 41.45
N PHE A 20 -0.11 -8.38 40.87
CA PHE A 20 0.53 -8.01 39.61
C PHE A 20 0.24 -9.07 38.55
N ARG A 21 0.04 -8.64 37.30
CA ARG A 21 -0.14 -9.55 36.19
C ARG A 21 0.39 -8.93 34.90
N ASP A 22 1.03 -9.76 34.11
CA ASP A 22 1.41 -9.40 32.75
C ASP A 22 0.25 -9.68 31.79
N VAL A 23 -0.08 -8.68 30.97
CA VAL A 23 -1.17 -8.73 30.01
C VAL A 23 -0.68 -8.24 28.65
N ALA A 24 -1.16 -8.86 27.58
CA ALA A 24 -0.85 -8.43 26.24
C ALA A 24 -1.60 -7.14 25.87
N VAL A 25 -1.02 -6.31 25.03
CA VAL A 25 -1.67 -5.10 24.52
C VAL A 25 -2.29 -5.42 23.16
N LYS A 26 -3.59 -5.15 23.02
CA LYS A 26 -4.34 -5.24 21.79
C LYS A 26 -4.66 -3.86 21.25
N VAL A 27 -4.18 -3.55 20.06
CA VAL A 27 -4.51 -2.29 19.39
C VAL A 27 -5.92 -2.36 18.83
N ILE A 28 -6.74 -1.37 19.18
CA ILE A 28 -8.08 -1.21 18.62
C ILE A 28 -8.00 -0.20 17.47
N VAL A 29 -8.43 -0.61 16.29
CA VAL A 29 -8.51 0.25 15.10
C VAL A 29 -9.96 0.57 14.79
N GLN A 30 -10.22 1.78 14.29
CA GLN A 30 -11.53 2.26 13.89
C GLN A 30 -11.43 2.93 12.52
N GLY A 31 -12.46 2.76 11.68
CA GLY A 31 -12.46 3.22 10.30
C GLY A 31 -11.72 2.25 9.37
N GLN A 32 -11.66 2.61 8.10
CA GLN A 32 -10.96 1.85 7.06
C GLN A 32 -9.92 2.74 6.40
N GLN A 33 -8.81 2.15 5.99
CA GLN A 33 -7.81 2.84 5.19
C GLN A 33 -8.41 3.27 3.84
N ALA A 34 -7.75 4.21 3.16
CA ALA A 34 -8.18 4.69 1.86
C ALA A 34 -8.32 3.56 0.84
N ALA A 35 -9.27 3.71 -0.09
CA ALA A 35 -9.46 2.77 -1.19
C ALA A 35 -8.14 2.60 -1.98
N GLY A 36 -7.84 1.36 -2.38
CA GLY A 36 -6.59 1.02 -3.07
C GLY A 36 -5.37 0.86 -2.16
N TYR A 37 -5.53 0.97 -0.84
CA TYR A 37 -4.48 0.73 0.16
C TYR A 37 -4.81 -0.48 1.04
N ARG A 38 -3.79 -1.04 1.68
CA ARG A 38 -3.93 -2.13 2.65
C ARG A 38 -3.05 -1.89 3.86
N ILE A 39 -3.49 -2.39 4.99
CA ILE A 39 -2.65 -2.47 6.20
C ILE A 39 -1.75 -3.69 6.03
N GLU A 40 -0.44 -3.48 6.09
CA GLU A 40 0.53 -4.57 6.04
C GLU A 40 0.84 -5.11 7.43
N ASN A 41 0.99 -4.21 8.40
CA ASN A 41 1.35 -4.59 9.76
C ASN A 41 0.82 -3.58 10.77
N ILE A 42 0.46 -4.08 11.95
CA ILE A 42 0.18 -3.28 13.15
C ILE A 42 1.10 -3.79 14.25
N SER A 43 1.94 -2.93 14.77
CA SER A 43 2.84 -3.25 15.87
C SER A 43 2.63 -2.33 17.06
N VAL A 44 2.85 -2.84 18.25
CA VAL A 44 2.73 -2.10 19.51
C VAL A 44 3.96 -2.34 20.38
N PHE A 45 4.45 -1.30 21.01
CA PHE A 45 5.59 -1.38 21.91
C PHE A 45 5.33 -0.61 23.22
N PRO A 46 5.47 -1.28 24.38
CA PRO A 46 5.73 -2.71 24.57
C PRO A 46 4.50 -3.56 24.20
N PRO A 47 4.66 -4.81 23.74
CA PRO A 47 3.54 -5.71 23.41
C PRO A 47 2.90 -6.35 24.64
N VAL A 48 3.60 -6.34 25.76
CA VAL A 48 3.15 -6.84 27.07
C VAL A 48 3.43 -5.77 28.10
N ILE A 49 2.49 -5.58 29.01
CA ILE A 49 2.59 -4.64 30.12
C ILE A 49 2.25 -5.34 31.43
N THR A 50 2.82 -4.87 32.53
CA THR A 50 2.46 -5.33 33.87
C THR A 50 1.41 -4.40 34.45
N VAL A 51 0.29 -4.95 34.89
CA VAL A 51 -0.77 -4.23 35.59
C VAL A 51 -0.75 -4.56 37.09
N PHE A 52 -1.23 -3.63 37.90
CA PHE A 52 -1.34 -3.73 39.33
C PHE A 52 -2.72 -3.31 39.78
N ALA A 53 -3.27 -4.04 40.76
CA ALA A 53 -4.42 -3.60 41.55
C ALA A 53 -4.19 -3.89 43.03
N SER A 54 -4.82 -3.08 43.91
CA SER A 54 -4.76 -3.29 45.36
C SER A 54 -5.49 -4.55 45.79
N ASP A 55 -6.51 -4.95 45.04
CA ASP A 55 -7.23 -6.21 45.17
C ASP A 55 -6.69 -7.22 44.13
N PRO A 56 -6.09 -8.33 44.58
CA PRO A 56 -5.55 -9.36 43.67
C PRO A 56 -6.62 -10.04 42.80
N GLU A 57 -7.88 -10.09 43.26
CA GLU A 57 -8.97 -10.72 42.52
C GLU A 57 -9.25 -9.93 41.24
N LEU A 58 -9.21 -8.60 41.25
CA LEU A 58 -9.41 -7.74 40.09
C LEU A 58 -8.39 -8.03 38.99
N VAL A 59 -7.13 -8.31 39.35
CA VAL A 59 -6.09 -8.64 38.39
C VAL A 59 -6.27 -10.04 37.79
N ASN A 60 -6.77 -10.99 38.61
CA ASN A 60 -7.03 -12.36 38.16
C ASN A 60 -8.24 -12.46 37.21
N GLU A 61 -9.25 -11.61 37.44
CA GLU A 61 -10.44 -11.54 36.56
C GLU A 61 -10.20 -10.85 35.23
N LEU A 62 -9.08 -10.07 35.08
CA LEU A 62 -8.76 -9.45 33.82
C LEU A 62 -8.65 -10.49 32.71
N PRO A 63 -9.21 -10.21 31.52
CA PRO A 63 -8.80 -10.94 30.32
C PRO A 63 -7.29 -10.77 30.15
N GLY A 64 -6.58 -11.77 29.63
CA GLY A 64 -5.12 -11.71 29.41
C GLY A 64 -4.67 -10.62 28.43
N VAL A 65 -5.56 -9.68 28.10
CA VAL A 65 -5.39 -8.64 27.08
C VAL A 65 -5.97 -7.32 27.60
N VAL A 66 -5.25 -6.22 27.35
CA VAL A 66 -5.72 -4.83 27.57
C VAL A 66 -5.78 -4.12 26.21
N GLU A 67 -6.88 -3.43 25.98
CA GLU A 67 -7.11 -2.70 24.72
C GLU A 67 -6.55 -1.28 24.80
N THR A 68 -6.10 -0.75 23.64
CA THR A 68 -5.77 0.67 23.53
C THR A 68 -7.02 1.51 23.30
N GLN A 69 -6.88 2.83 23.46
CA GLN A 69 -7.82 3.76 22.84
C GLN A 69 -7.87 3.52 21.33
N PRO A 70 -9.05 3.70 20.68
CA PRO A 70 -9.18 3.45 19.26
C PRO A 70 -8.27 4.34 18.41
N LEU A 71 -7.57 3.74 17.46
CA LEU A 71 -6.80 4.43 16.43
C LEU A 71 -7.67 4.61 15.19
N ASN A 72 -7.90 5.86 14.80
CA ASN A 72 -8.66 6.15 13.57
C ASN A 72 -7.77 5.96 12.33
N LEU A 73 -8.18 5.04 11.45
CA LEU A 73 -7.53 4.74 10.17
C LEU A 73 -8.31 5.27 8.96
N GLU A 74 -9.41 6.01 9.18
CA GLU A 74 -10.27 6.49 8.11
C GLU A 74 -9.50 7.30 7.08
N ASP A 75 -9.59 6.89 5.81
CA ASP A 75 -8.95 7.48 4.64
C ASP A 75 -7.41 7.63 4.74
N ARG A 76 -6.77 6.86 5.60
CA ARG A 76 -5.30 6.87 5.73
C ARG A 76 -4.63 6.19 4.55
N LYS A 77 -3.56 6.84 4.03
CA LYS A 77 -2.74 6.39 2.90
C LYS A 77 -1.29 6.13 3.29
N GLU A 78 -0.87 6.68 4.44
CA GLU A 78 0.51 6.69 4.90
C GLU A 78 0.64 5.95 6.24
N ASP A 79 1.85 5.54 6.54
CA ASP A 79 2.21 4.93 7.81
C ASP A 79 1.87 5.84 8.99
N ILE A 80 1.40 5.25 10.07
CA ILE A 80 1.07 5.95 11.30
C ILE A 80 2.01 5.48 12.41
N SER A 81 2.60 6.43 13.11
CA SER A 81 3.37 6.17 14.34
C SER A 81 2.86 7.11 15.42
N THR A 82 2.19 6.56 16.43
CA THR A 82 1.56 7.37 17.47
C THR A 82 1.60 6.68 18.83
N ARG A 83 1.38 7.44 19.89
CA ARG A 83 1.21 6.91 21.25
C ARG A 83 -0.25 6.88 21.60
N LEU A 84 -0.71 5.72 22.07
CA LEU A 84 -2.07 5.51 22.51
C LEU A 84 -2.11 5.20 24.00
N SER A 85 -3.12 5.73 24.68
CA SER A 85 -3.43 5.36 26.05
C SER A 85 -4.09 3.98 26.08
N LEU A 86 -3.92 3.30 27.21
CA LEU A 86 -4.55 2.01 27.46
C LEU A 86 -5.93 2.21 28.06
N ASN A 87 -6.87 1.37 27.66
CA ASN A 87 -8.22 1.35 28.22
C ASN A 87 -8.25 0.33 29.37
N LEU A 88 -8.04 0.82 30.59
CA LEU A 88 -7.99 -0.01 31.78
C LEU A 88 -9.31 0.11 32.57
N PRO A 89 -9.77 -0.98 33.20
CA PRO A 89 -10.85 -0.94 34.20
C PRO A 89 -10.48 -0.08 35.39
N GLU A 90 -11.50 0.35 36.15
CA GLU A 90 -11.30 1.09 37.40
C GLU A 90 -10.47 0.28 38.39
N ASN A 91 -9.67 0.97 39.19
CA ASN A 91 -8.80 0.40 40.24
C ASN A 91 -7.64 -0.49 39.72
N ILE A 92 -7.38 -0.50 38.44
CA ILE A 92 -6.22 -1.16 37.80
C ILE A 92 -5.29 -0.11 37.21
N THR A 93 -4.03 -0.24 37.52
CA THR A 93 -2.98 0.70 37.04
C THR A 93 -1.87 -0.05 36.32
N VAL A 94 -1.21 0.61 35.38
CA VAL A 94 -0.01 0.07 34.71
C VAL A 94 1.22 0.36 35.56
N VAL A 95 2.08 -0.63 35.68
CA VAL A 95 3.40 -0.44 36.29
C VAL A 95 4.31 0.15 35.18
N GLY A 96 4.50 1.47 35.24
CA GLY A 96 5.31 2.21 34.26
C GLY A 96 4.50 3.17 33.41
N ALA A 97 4.76 3.18 32.09
CA ALA A 97 4.11 4.11 31.17
C ALA A 97 2.67 3.70 30.88
N GLN A 98 1.74 4.66 31.00
CA GLN A 98 0.31 4.45 30.68
C GLN A 98 -0.01 4.53 29.19
N THR A 99 0.99 4.71 28.36
CA THR A 99 0.85 4.80 26.91
C THR A 99 1.78 3.82 26.22
N VAL A 100 1.34 3.32 25.09
CA VAL A 100 2.10 2.43 24.21
C VAL A 100 2.34 3.10 22.86
N GLN A 101 3.50 2.83 22.26
CA GLN A 101 3.79 3.25 20.90
C GLN A 101 3.13 2.27 19.93
N VAL A 102 2.31 2.78 19.03
CA VAL A 102 1.65 1.99 17.98
C VAL A 102 2.19 2.44 16.64
N GLN A 103 2.56 1.47 15.80
CA GLN A 103 2.95 1.69 14.42
C GLN A 103 2.04 0.86 13.51
N VAL A 104 1.48 1.51 12.50
CA VAL A 104 0.66 0.89 11.47
C VAL A 104 1.31 1.19 10.13
N SER A 105 1.69 0.13 9.39
CA SER A 105 2.23 0.27 8.04
C SER A 105 1.10 0.09 7.03
N ILE A 106 0.97 1.07 6.14
CA ILE A 106 -0.06 1.14 5.11
C ILE A 106 0.64 1.26 3.76
N SER A 107 0.31 0.36 2.83
CA SER A 107 0.86 0.39 1.48
C SER A 107 -0.23 0.33 0.41
N PRO A 108 0.02 0.86 -0.79
CA PRO A 108 -0.89 0.71 -1.91
C PRO A 108 -0.91 -0.75 -2.39
N ILE A 109 -2.08 -1.21 -2.81
CA ILE A 109 -2.25 -2.52 -3.42
C ILE A 109 -1.59 -2.48 -4.80
N GLN A 110 -0.70 -3.44 -5.08
CA GLN A 110 -0.10 -3.62 -6.41
C GLN A 110 -1.05 -4.43 -7.28
N THR A 111 -1.24 -3.99 -8.53
CA THR A 111 -2.12 -4.65 -9.50
C THR A 111 -1.64 -4.38 -10.92
N SER A 112 -2.29 -5.02 -11.92
CA SER A 112 -2.04 -4.78 -13.34
C SER A 112 -3.30 -4.21 -14.00
N LEU A 113 -3.09 -3.32 -14.98
CA LEU A 113 -4.11 -2.70 -15.81
C LEU A 113 -3.78 -2.96 -17.28
N THR A 114 -4.78 -3.39 -18.05
CA THR A 114 -4.63 -3.50 -19.51
C THR A 114 -5.33 -2.32 -20.18
N LEU A 115 -4.56 -1.54 -20.91
CA LEU A 115 -5.06 -0.48 -21.78
C LEU A 115 -5.19 -1.03 -23.19
N LEU A 116 -6.43 -1.09 -23.68
CA LEU A 116 -6.75 -1.64 -24.98
C LEU A 116 -6.61 -0.56 -26.07
N ASN A 117 -6.23 -1.01 -27.29
CA ASN A 117 -6.26 -0.20 -28.51
C ASN A 117 -5.47 1.12 -28.42
N GLN A 118 -4.27 1.08 -27.85
CA GLN A 118 -3.41 2.27 -27.78
C GLN A 118 -2.81 2.57 -29.16
N PRO A 119 -2.97 3.81 -29.70
CA PRO A 119 -2.46 4.18 -31.01
C PRO A 119 -0.93 4.21 -31.00
N ILE A 120 -0.35 3.81 -32.13
CA ILE A 120 1.11 3.78 -32.32
C ILE A 120 1.54 5.02 -33.09
N ASN A 121 2.48 5.76 -32.54
CA ASN A 121 3.13 6.89 -33.22
C ASN A 121 4.42 6.44 -33.88
N VAL A 122 4.66 6.90 -35.09
CA VAL A 122 5.94 6.66 -35.80
C VAL A 122 6.85 7.85 -35.60
N ASN A 123 8.03 7.62 -35.03
CA ASN A 123 9.02 8.65 -34.77
C ASN A 123 10.22 8.46 -35.73
N GLY A 124 10.92 9.56 -36.02
CA GLY A 124 12.19 9.51 -36.77
C GLY A 124 12.04 9.25 -38.29
N LEU A 125 10.84 9.40 -38.86
CA LEU A 125 10.63 9.25 -40.29
C LEU A 125 11.28 10.41 -41.07
N ASP A 126 12.00 10.11 -42.17
CA ASP A 126 12.62 11.11 -43.00
C ASP A 126 11.57 11.97 -43.74
N GLU A 127 11.96 13.23 -44.10
CA GLU A 127 11.07 14.15 -44.81
C GLU A 127 10.66 13.57 -46.19
N GLY A 128 9.36 13.68 -46.48
CA GLY A 128 8.81 13.20 -47.76
C GLY A 128 8.43 11.72 -47.77
N LEU A 129 8.58 11.00 -46.68
CA LEU A 129 8.08 9.64 -46.50
C LEU A 129 6.80 9.60 -45.67
N ALA A 130 5.99 8.58 -45.88
CA ALA A 130 4.83 8.25 -45.09
C ALA A 130 5.00 6.82 -44.56
N ALA A 131 4.52 6.58 -43.33
CA ALA A 131 4.53 5.26 -42.73
C ALA A 131 3.11 4.83 -42.39
N GLU A 132 2.79 3.59 -42.65
CA GLU A 132 1.58 2.90 -42.17
C GLU A 132 1.99 1.79 -41.23
N VAL A 133 1.27 1.62 -40.14
CA VAL A 133 1.57 0.63 -39.08
C VAL A 133 0.46 -0.39 -39.00
N PHE A 134 0.81 -1.66 -38.97
CA PHE A 134 -0.14 -2.78 -38.90
C PHE A 134 0.21 -3.73 -37.73
N PRO A 135 -0.67 -3.93 -36.75
CA PRO A 135 -1.93 -3.18 -36.55
C PRO A 135 -1.66 -1.72 -36.12
N GLU A 136 -2.65 -0.83 -36.31
CA GLU A 136 -2.55 0.60 -35.99
C GLU A 136 -2.53 0.84 -34.44
N THR A 137 -2.99 -0.14 -33.68
CA THR A 137 -3.07 -0.09 -32.22
C THR A 137 -2.49 -1.33 -31.59
N VAL A 138 -2.06 -1.19 -30.33
CA VAL A 138 -1.61 -2.30 -29.47
C VAL A 138 -2.28 -2.23 -28.13
N ASP A 139 -2.36 -3.38 -27.45
CA ASP A 139 -2.74 -3.44 -26.05
C ASP A 139 -1.50 -3.36 -25.16
N VAL A 140 -1.55 -2.53 -24.14
CA VAL A 140 -0.45 -2.32 -23.20
C VAL A 140 -0.85 -2.81 -21.81
N ILE A 141 -0.06 -3.72 -21.26
CA ILE A 141 -0.25 -4.20 -19.87
C ILE A 141 0.72 -3.47 -18.98
N LEU A 142 0.17 -2.79 -17.99
CA LEU A 142 0.88 -2.00 -17.01
C LEU A 142 0.74 -2.63 -15.64
N SER A 143 1.75 -2.48 -14.79
CA SER A 143 1.66 -2.82 -13.35
C SER A 143 2.08 -1.64 -12.49
N GLY A 144 1.44 -1.53 -11.33
CA GLY A 144 1.71 -0.44 -10.41
C GLY A 144 0.72 -0.37 -9.25
N PRO A 145 0.83 0.69 -8.43
CA PRO A 145 -0.10 0.94 -7.35
C PRO A 145 -1.52 1.18 -7.87
N LEU A 146 -2.51 0.48 -7.31
CA LEU A 146 -3.92 0.62 -7.70
C LEU A 146 -4.40 2.08 -7.78
N PRO A 147 -4.13 2.97 -6.78
CA PRO A 147 -4.57 4.36 -6.85
C PRO A 147 -3.95 5.15 -8.00
N VAL A 148 -2.77 4.75 -8.46
CA VAL A 148 -2.07 5.37 -9.60
C VAL A 148 -2.68 4.88 -10.91
N LEU A 149 -2.89 3.57 -11.03
CA LEU A 149 -3.49 2.95 -12.21
C LEU A 149 -4.95 3.38 -12.42
N ASP A 150 -5.72 3.55 -11.35
CA ASP A 150 -7.12 4.02 -11.40
C ASP A 150 -7.24 5.48 -11.87
N ALA A 151 -6.21 6.29 -11.64
CA ALA A 151 -6.16 7.69 -12.07
C ALA A 151 -5.57 7.86 -13.47
N LEU A 152 -5.04 6.78 -14.08
CA LEU A 152 -4.31 6.82 -15.33
C LEU A 152 -5.26 6.99 -16.51
N THR A 153 -4.89 7.88 -17.42
CA THR A 153 -5.62 8.16 -18.66
C THR A 153 -4.78 7.78 -19.88
N SER A 154 -5.43 7.68 -21.05
CA SER A 154 -4.71 7.38 -22.30
C SER A 154 -3.65 8.43 -22.65
N ASP A 155 -3.81 9.67 -22.17
CA ASP A 155 -2.86 10.77 -22.42
C ASP A 155 -1.57 10.64 -21.61
N ASP A 156 -1.58 9.83 -20.56
CA ASP A 156 -0.40 9.57 -19.71
C ASP A 156 0.57 8.55 -20.32
N ILE A 157 0.19 7.95 -21.45
CA ILE A 157 0.94 6.90 -22.11
C ILE A 157 1.12 7.23 -23.58
N THR A 158 2.33 7.05 -24.06
CA THR A 158 2.65 7.18 -25.49
C THR A 158 3.30 5.90 -25.98
N VAL A 159 2.68 5.30 -26.99
CA VAL A 159 3.26 4.17 -27.71
C VAL A 159 3.90 4.68 -28.99
N SER A 160 5.14 4.31 -29.24
CA SER A 160 5.85 4.73 -30.45
C SER A 160 6.74 3.65 -30.99
N VAL A 161 7.01 3.73 -32.30
CA VAL A 161 8.05 2.97 -33.00
C VAL A 161 9.06 3.93 -33.58
N ASP A 162 10.33 3.56 -33.53
CA ASP A 162 11.43 4.35 -34.10
C ASP A 162 11.71 3.90 -35.56
N ALA A 163 11.45 4.77 -36.52
CA ALA A 163 11.70 4.57 -37.94
C ALA A 163 12.95 5.33 -38.40
N SER A 164 13.79 5.84 -37.50
CA SER A 164 14.99 6.63 -37.85
C SER A 164 15.93 5.87 -38.79
N GLY A 165 16.26 6.48 -39.91
CA GLY A 165 17.21 5.93 -40.91
C GLY A 165 16.70 4.74 -41.69
N LEU A 166 15.40 4.42 -41.61
CA LEU A 166 14.78 3.38 -42.43
C LEU A 166 14.39 3.93 -43.81
N ALA A 167 14.73 3.18 -44.84
CA ALA A 167 14.35 3.48 -46.23
C ALA A 167 12.94 2.97 -46.55
N ILE A 168 12.46 3.23 -47.77
CA ILE A 168 11.20 2.68 -48.29
C ILE A 168 11.25 1.15 -48.24
N GLY A 169 10.24 0.55 -47.62
CA GLY A 169 10.14 -0.90 -47.39
C GLY A 169 9.18 -1.27 -46.27
N SER A 170 9.10 -2.56 -45.95
CA SER A 170 8.33 -3.10 -44.82
C SER A 170 9.28 -3.63 -43.74
N TYR A 171 9.03 -3.26 -42.50
CA TYR A 171 9.88 -3.57 -41.36
C TYR A 171 9.04 -4.09 -40.19
N GLN A 172 9.58 -5.08 -39.49
CA GLN A 172 9.02 -5.54 -38.22
C GLN A 172 9.71 -4.80 -37.08
N LEU A 173 9.00 -3.89 -36.41
CA LEU A 173 9.51 -3.06 -35.34
C LEU A 173 8.85 -3.41 -34.00
N LYS A 174 9.59 -3.22 -32.93
CA LYS A 174 9.06 -3.38 -31.57
C LYS A 174 8.57 -2.02 -31.06
N PRO A 175 7.29 -1.89 -30.66
CA PRO A 175 6.80 -0.68 -30.04
C PRO A 175 7.47 -0.40 -28.69
N GLU A 176 7.74 0.85 -28.43
CA GLU A 176 8.18 1.34 -27.10
C GLU A 176 7.06 2.13 -26.45
N VAL A 177 6.89 1.91 -25.15
CA VAL A 177 5.91 2.64 -24.34
C VAL A 177 6.63 3.56 -23.37
N ARG A 178 6.22 4.83 -23.36
CA ARG A 178 6.65 5.82 -22.38
C ARG A 178 5.46 6.19 -21.51
N THR A 179 5.66 6.13 -20.19
CA THR A 179 4.69 6.57 -19.18
C THR A 179 5.14 7.91 -18.62
N LEU A 180 4.20 8.84 -18.46
CA LEU A 180 4.43 10.14 -17.83
C LEU A 180 4.24 10.08 -16.30
N VAL A 181 3.79 8.93 -15.79
CA VAL A 181 3.43 8.72 -14.40
C VAL A 181 4.47 7.84 -13.71
N ASP A 182 4.93 8.27 -12.54
CA ASP A 182 5.89 7.52 -11.73
C ASP A 182 5.26 6.25 -11.13
N ASN A 183 6.11 5.27 -10.83
CA ASN A 183 5.74 3.98 -10.22
C ASN A 183 4.80 3.09 -11.06
N VAL A 184 4.71 3.32 -12.35
CA VAL A 184 4.03 2.45 -13.31
C VAL A 184 5.08 1.77 -14.18
N LEU A 185 4.99 0.44 -14.29
CA LEU A 185 5.89 -0.38 -15.10
C LEU A 185 5.11 -0.98 -16.26
N VAL A 186 5.73 -1.00 -17.45
CA VAL A 186 5.21 -1.71 -18.61
C VAL A 186 5.58 -3.19 -18.49
N GLU A 187 4.58 -4.06 -18.34
CA GLU A 187 4.79 -5.51 -18.28
C GLU A 187 4.91 -6.13 -19.66
N SER A 188 3.99 -5.76 -20.56
CA SER A 188 3.99 -6.28 -21.94
C SER A 188 3.18 -5.41 -22.88
N ILE A 189 3.45 -5.61 -24.17
CA ILE A 189 2.74 -4.96 -25.29
C ILE A 189 2.26 -6.09 -26.21
N LEU A 190 1.03 -6.04 -26.68
CA LEU A 190 0.42 -7.06 -27.52
C LEU A 190 -0.17 -6.43 -28.78
N PRO A 191 0.32 -6.80 -29.99
CA PRO A 191 1.42 -7.72 -30.26
C PRO A 191 2.79 -7.12 -29.91
N GLU A 192 3.79 -7.97 -29.66
CA GLU A 192 5.16 -7.54 -29.31
C GLU A 192 5.90 -6.83 -30.47
N THR A 193 5.49 -7.09 -31.68
CA THR A 193 6.05 -6.44 -32.92
C THR A 193 4.92 -6.01 -33.82
N VAL A 194 5.14 -4.94 -34.54
CA VAL A 194 4.23 -4.40 -35.56
C VAL A 194 4.95 -4.24 -36.89
N GLU A 195 4.19 -4.40 -37.96
CA GLU A 195 4.71 -4.14 -39.32
C GLU A 195 4.57 -2.65 -39.62
N VAL A 196 5.68 -2.03 -40.03
CA VAL A 196 5.73 -0.63 -40.45
C VAL A 196 6.09 -0.60 -41.94
N VAL A 197 5.18 -0.09 -42.76
CA VAL A 197 5.36 0.06 -44.19
C VAL A 197 5.70 1.51 -44.49
N ILE A 198 6.91 1.77 -44.97
CA ILE A 198 7.40 3.10 -45.37
C ILE A 198 7.31 3.26 -46.85
N ALA A 199 6.62 4.30 -47.33
CA ALA A 199 6.41 4.61 -48.74
C ALA A 199 6.46 6.12 -48.99
N ILE A 200 6.55 6.51 -50.28
CA ILE A 200 6.34 7.90 -50.69
C ILE A 200 4.83 8.16 -50.67
N PRO A 201 4.37 9.23 -50.00
CA PRO A 201 2.95 9.54 -49.95
C PRO A 201 2.41 9.75 -51.37
N ASN A 202 1.33 9.01 -51.73
CA ASN A 202 0.63 9.23 -52.99
C ASN A 202 -0.06 10.61 -52.94
N THR A 203 0.55 11.62 -53.55
CA THR A 203 -0.10 12.91 -53.74
C THR A 203 -1.21 12.70 -54.76
N PRO A 204 -2.51 12.92 -54.43
CA PRO A 204 -3.57 12.78 -55.44
C PRO A 204 -3.34 13.82 -56.53
N THR A 205 -3.14 13.33 -57.76
CA THR A 205 -3.03 14.19 -58.95
C THR A 205 -4.30 15.03 -59.05
N PRO A 206 -4.24 16.38 -59.05
CA PRO A 206 -5.42 17.20 -59.19
C PRO A 206 -6.08 16.85 -60.50
N THR A 207 -7.31 16.32 -60.47
CA THR A 207 -8.14 16.08 -61.64
C THR A 207 -8.43 17.44 -62.25
N ALA A 208 -7.78 17.71 -63.38
CA ALA A 208 -8.08 18.90 -64.23
C ALA A 208 -9.54 18.79 -64.69
N PHE A 209 -10.39 19.70 -64.26
CA PHE A 209 -11.74 19.82 -64.81
C PHE A 209 -11.61 20.35 -66.24
N PRO A 210 -12.16 19.65 -67.29
CA PRO A 210 -12.23 20.22 -68.63
C PRO A 210 -13.21 21.39 -68.61
N GLN A 211 -12.79 22.51 -69.25
CA GLN A 211 -13.62 23.71 -69.45
C GLN A 211 -14.65 23.41 -70.59
#